data_97bd27ab150afefbad468e7f7197590d
#
_entry.id   97bd27ab150afefbad468e7f7197590d
#
_cell.length_a   1.000
_cell.length_b   1.000
_cell.length_c   1.000
_cell.angle_alpha   90.00
_cell.angle_beta   90.00
_cell.angle_gamma   90.00
#
_symmetry.space_group_name_H-M   'P 1'
#
loop_
_entity.id
_entity.type
_entity.pdbx_description
1 polymer ?
#
loop_
_entity_poly.entity_id
_entity_poly.type
_entity_poly.pdbx_seq_one_letter_code
_entity_poly.pdbx_strand_id
1 'polypeptide(L)'
;MRKSFIFLLTIFVCAVGSVTTSAQTELNSSSIVISQASSNTGQPSELTALSAPNIVSQISEARRLLSSRQTSGRDLVTVAAFDPETSQTSLFSLAKNEFLVKDANLSASAEPGRSIRIHVVRANGVNTAMTVTDESTGRSLVPLMVQFPIVKGGAVSEVAYYTSAHPALLSPSLTSAGQTYVRKMLDAAAARLAQDGVNISPDIVDIAEHLCIVEHTDHKRFMNEDHTVLFPEILSLYALNEGNTFRYSVSTAGAGGMIQMIPQTYKAIRQQHPSVALQTDFVSGMRDHANALEAMLLYMNDTWNKLQQSSEIQDALRSGIAAKPELLAAGYNSNPLRLGGYLKTGGAGWRTLIPAETQIYLKIYSAIDTTLQLGSNLGRSADPASDATVAVAISTPSSAAMVLSWLSRSLPFSGSFLGRLLD
;
A
#
# COMPACT_ATOMS: atom_id res chain seq x y z
N MET A 1 -35.13 -30.88 -12.10
CA MET A 1 -35.51 -29.59 -11.50
C MET A 1 -34.25 -28.80 -11.23
N ARG A 2 -33.90 -27.87 -12.14
CA ARG A 2 -32.71 -27.00 -12.00
C ARG A 2 -33.14 -25.76 -11.23
N LYS A 3 -32.60 -25.54 -10.01
CA LYS A 3 -32.78 -24.29 -9.27
C LYS A 3 -31.68 -23.32 -9.70
N SER A 4 -32.08 -22.31 -10.48
CA SER A 4 -31.24 -21.15 -10.79
C SER A 4 -31.15 -20.26 -9.56
N PHE A 5 -29.94 -20.09 -9.02
CA PHE A 5 -29.66 -19.09 -8.02
C PHE A 5 -29.33 -17.76 -8.72
N ILE A 6 -30.29 -16.83 -8.66
CA ILE A 6 -30.09 -15.44 -9.09
C ILE A 6 -29.45 -14.71 -7.92
N PHE A 7 -28.17 -14.28 -8.10
CA PHE A 7 -27.50 -13.37 -7.16
C PHE A 7 -27.92 -11.93 -7.47
N LEU A 8 -28.68 -11.35 -6.56
CA LEU A 8 -29.05 -9.93 -6.59
C LEU A 8 -27.89 -9.13 -5.98
N LEU A 9 -27.14 -8.42 -6.82
CA LEU A 9 -26.12 -7.47 -6.39
C LEU A 9 -26.80 -6.09 -6.25
N THR A 10 -27.00 -5.65 -5.01
CA THR A 10 -27.59 -4.34 -4.72
C THR A 10 -26.52 -3.26 -4.93
N ILE A 11 -26.69 -2.48 -6.00
CA ILE A 11 -25.84 -1.32 -6.29
C ILE A 11 -26.44 -0.14 -5.52
N PHE A 12 -25.65 0.45 -4.58
CA PHE A 12 -25.95 1.73 -3.97
C PHE A 12 -25.47 2.84 -4.91
N VAL A 13 -26.43 3.48 -5.58
CA VAL A 13 -26.19 4.70 -6.37
C VAL A 13 -26.33 5.89 -5.42
N CYS A 14 -25.21 6.55 -5.09
CA CYS A 14 -25.27 7.86 -4.46
C CYS A 14 -25.59 8.91 -5.52
N ALA A 15 -26.79 9.46 -5.47
CA ALA A 15 -27.17 10.63 -6.26
C ALA A 15 -26.46 11.87 -5.72
N VAL A 16 -25.58 12.47 -6.52
CA VAL A 16 -25.02 13.79 -6.26
C VAL A 16 -25.89 14.80 -6.99
N GLY A 17 -26.62 15.60 -6.22
CA GLY A 17 -27.39 16.73 -6.72
C GLY A 17 -26.49 17.83 -7.22
N SER A 18 -26.66 18.22 -8.48
CA SER A 18 -26.00 19.36 -9.10
C SER A 18 -26.73 20.65 -8.70
N VAL A 19 -26.03 21.56 -8.03
CA VAL A 19 -26.47 22.95 -7.88
C VAL A 19 -25.63 23.80 -8.85
N THR A 20 -26.28 24.27 -9.90
CA THR A 20 -25.75 25.28 -10.82
C THR A 20 -25.98 26.66 -10.23
N THR A 21 -24.91 27.41 -10.01
CA THR A 21 -25.00 28.88 -9.80
C THR A 21 -24.08 29.56 -10.78
N SER A 22 -24.70 30.27 -11.74
CA SER A 22 -24.04 31.18 -12.67
C SER A 22 -23.73 32.50 -11.96
N ALA A 23 -22.48 32.95 -12.07
CA ALA A 23 -22.17 34.37 -11.88
C ALA A 23 -21.08 34.77 -12.86
N GLN A 24 -21.48 35.51 -13.88
CA GLN A 24 -20.59 36.32 -14.74
C GLN A 24 -20.17 37.54 -13.90
N THR A 25 -18.90 37.88 -13.93
CA THR A 25 -18.43 39.24 -13.66
C THR A 25 -17.20 39.57 -14.46
N GLU A 26 -17.21 40.79 -14.95
CA GLU A 26 -16.46 41.37 -16.05
C GLU A 26 -14.95 41.55 -15.85
N LEU A 27 -14.25 41.58 -16.97
CA LEU A 27 -12.89 42.03 -17.14
C LEU A 27 -12.69 43.49 -16.74
N ASN A 28 -11.70 43.76 -15.90
CA ASN A 28 -11.07 45.09 -15.84
C ASN A 28 -9.56 44.95 -15.89
N SER A 29 -9.02 45.45 -17.00
CA SER A 29 -7.59 45.62 -17.29
C SER A 29 -7.04 46.75 -16.40
N SER A 30 -6.05 46.46 -15.56
CA SER A 30 -5.21 47.49 -14.95
C SER A 30 -3.74 47.05 -15.04
N SER A 31 -3.00 47.80 -15.82
CA SER A 31 -1.55 47.71 -15.97
C SER A 31 -0.86 48.03 -14.63
N ILE A 32 -0.05 47.13 -14.10
CA ILE A 32 0.81 47.39 -12.96
C ILE A 32 2.26 47.27 -13.38
N VAL A 33 2.97 48.38 -13.18
CA VAL A 33 4.40 48.61 -13.37
C VAL A 33 5.20 47.62 -12.48
N ILE A 34 6.11 46.87 -13.09
CA ILE A 34 7.03 45.95 -12.37
C ILE A 34 8.19 46.81 -11.87
N SER A 35 8.19 47.06 -10.55
CA SER A 35 9.40 47.43 -9.80
C SER A 35 10.20 46.19 -9.51
N GLN A 36 11.42 46.08 -10.02
CA GLN A 36 12.38 45.05 -9.66
C GLN A 36 12.85 45.27 -8.22
N ALA A 37 12.33 44.48 -7.29
CA ALA A 37 12.91 44.28 -5.98
C ALA A 37 13.78 43.02 -6.03
N SER A 38 15.08 43.19 -5.80
CA SER A 38 16.03 42.09 -5.65
C SER A 38 15.61 41.19 -4.49
N SER A 39 14.97 40.08 -4.75
CA SER A 39 14.71 39.07 -3.75
C SER A 39 15.91 38.16 -3.63
N ASN A 40 16.63 38.26 -2.52
CA ASN A 40 17.53 37.23 -2.00
C ASN A 40 16.68 35.96 -1.78
N THR A 41 16.60 35.10 -2.77
CA THR A 41 16.07 33.75 -2.63
C THR A 41 17.11 32.94 -1.87
N GLY A 42 16.91 32.81 -0.55
CA GLY A 42 17.55 31.75 0.22
C GLY A 42 17.14 30.42 -0.42
N GLN A 43 18.11 29.73 -1.04
CA GLN A 43 17.93 28.35 -1.46
C GLN A 43 17.42 27.53 -0.28
N PRO A 44 16.40 26.66 -0.45
CA PRO A 44 16.10 25.67 0.56
C PRO A 44 17.35 24.82 0.72
N SER A 45 17.89 24.75 1.95
CA SER A 45 18.99 23.87 2.31
C SER A 45 18.67 22.48 1.79
N GLU A 46 19.49 21.96 0.87
CA GLU A 46 19.44 20.57 0.40
C GLU A 46 19.46 19.69 1.66
N LEU A 47 18.33 19.09 1.96
CA LEU A 47 18.24 18.00 2.94
C LEU A 47 19.16 16.91 2.42
N THR A 48 20.34 16.78 3.01
CA THR A 48 21.31 15.75 2.66
C THR A 48 20.58 14.41 2.79
N ALA A 49 20.32 13.75 1.65
CA ALA A 49 19.66 12.44 1.64
C ALA A 49 20.47 11.48 2.50
N LEU A 50 19.86 10.93 3.55
CA LEU A 50 20.49 9.91 4.38
C LEU A 50 20.83 8.70 3.51
N SER A 51 22.04 8.14 3.65
CA SER A 51 22.36 6.90 2.92
C SER A 51 21.49 5.75 3.41
N ALA A 52 21.06 4.85 2.52
CA ALA A 52 20.14 3.78 2.87
C ALA A 52 20.58 2.89 4.05
N PRO A 53 21.86 2.48 4.19
CA PRO A 53 22.33 1.75 5.36
C PRO A 53 22.15 2.52 6.67
N ASN A 54 22.33 3.84 6.64
CA ASN A 54 22.13 4.69 7.81
C ASN A 54 20.65 4.80 8.19
N ILE A 55 19.75 4.93 7.22
CA ILE A 55 18.30 5.01 7.45
C ILE A 55 17.79 3.74 8.16
N VAL A 56 18.14 2.56 7.68
CA VAL A 56 17.71 1.28 8.28
C VAL A 56 18.21 1.15 9.72
N SER A 57 19.45 1.55 9.98
CA SER A 57 20.03 1.59 11.33
C SER A 57 19.26 2.54 12.24
N GLN A 58 18.95 3.75 11.79
CA GLN A 58 18.18 4.74 12.55
C GLN A 58 16.74 4.28 12.83
N ILE A 59 16.08 3.63 11.89
CA ILE A 59 14.74 3.04 12.07
C ILE A 59 14.79 1.91 13.09
N SER A 60 15.82 1.05 13.06
CA SER A 60 16.01 -0.01 14.05
C SER A 60 16.21 0.55 15.46
N GLU A 61 16.99 1.62 15.60
CA GLU A 61 17.18 2.31 16.87
C GLU A 61 15.88 3.00 17.35
N ALA A 62 15.15 3.67 16.45
CA ALA A 62 13.86 4.25 16.76
C ALA A 62 12.87 3.20 17.28
N ARG A 63 12.84 2.00 16.64
CA ARG A 63 12.02 0.88 17.12
C ARG A 63 12.44 0.44 18.52
N ARG A 64 13.73 0.30 18.77
CA ARG A 64 14.27 -0.08 20.09
C ARG A 64 13.86 0.93 21.17
N LEU A 65 14.01 2.23 20.90
CA LEU A 65 13.64 3.30 21.81
C LEU A 65 12.13 3.29 22.11
N LEU A 66 11.27 3.17 21.08
CA LEU A 66 9.82 3.09 21.24
C LEU A 66 9.40 1.83 22.00
N SER A 67 10.01 0.68 21.72
CA SER A 67 9.66 -0.60 22.36
C SER A 67 10.11 -0.68 23.82
N SER A 68 11.16 0.06 24.21
CA SER A 68 11.62 0.11 25.61
C SER A 68 10.72 0.94 26.51
N ARG A 69 9.80 1.72 25.93
CA ARG A 69 8.83 2.52 26.69
C ARG A 69 7.55 1.74 26.94
N GLN A 70 6.98 1.97 28.11
CA GLN A 70 5.63 1.52 28.38
C GLN A 70 4.67 2.21 27.40
N THR A 71 3.77 1.47 26.76
CA THR A 71 2.80 2.02 25.81
C THR A 71 1.98 3.13 26.47
N SER A 72 1.93 4.29 25.85
CA SER A 72 1.30 5.51 26.39
C SER A 72 -0.23 5.47 26.48
N GLY A 73 -0.83 4.27 26.48
CA GLY A 73 -2.28 4.08 26.53
C GLY A 73 -2.91 4.06 25.13
N ARG A 74 -4.24 3.96 25.09
CA ARG A 74 -5.02 3.79 23.84
C ARG A 74 -5.17 5.08 23.02
N ASP A 75 -5.02 6.22 23.67
CA ASP A 75 -5.38 7.55 23.12
C ASP A 75 -4.15 8.38 22.73
N LEU A 76 -2.94 7.83 22.83
CA LEU A 76 -1.69 8.50 22.48
C LEU A 76 -0.94 7.75 21.39
N VAL A 77 -0.33 8.51 20.48
CA VAL A 77 0.62 8.04 19.47
C VAL A 77 1.99 8.61 19.85
N THR A 78 3.01 7.76 19.91
CA THR A 78 4.38 8.20 20.15
C THR A 78 5.18 8.15 18.85
N VAL A 79 5.91 9.21 18.56
CA VAL A 79 6.73 9.38 17.35
C VAL A 79 8.20 9.43 17.73
N ALA A 80 9.04 8.72 16.98
CA ALA A 80 10.48 8.86 16.99
C ALA A 80 10.91 9.71 15.79
N ALA A 81 11.54 10.85 16.03
CA ALA A 81 12.06 11.73 14.98
C ALA A 81 13.56 11.94 15.14
N PHE A 82 14.28 11.86 14.02
CA PHE A 82 15.74 11.95 13.94
C PHE A 82 16.17 13.34 13.50
N ASP A 83 17.17 13.87 14.17
CA ASP A 83 17.87 15.13 13.82
C ASP A 83 19.15 14.77 13.04
N PRO A 84 19.20 15.01 11.72
CA PRO A 84 20.37 14.65 10.91
C PRO A 84 21.66 15.41 11.30
N GLU A 85 21.54 16.62 11.87
CA GLU A 85 22.70 17.44 12.23
C GLU A 85 23.34 16.97 13.54
N THR A 86 22.52 16.55 14.52
CA THR A 86 23.03 16.09 15.81
C THR A 86 23.14 14.59 15.93
N SER A 87 22.63 13.86 14.94
CA SER A 87 22.51 12.39 14.94
C SER A 87 21.72 11.85 16.13
N GLN A 88 20.79 12.63 16.69
CA GLN A 88 19.97 12.25 17.84
C GLN A 88 18.55 11.93 17.43
N THR A 89 17.96 10.91 18.06
CA THR A 89 16.54 10.57 17.95
C THR A 89 15.80 11.06 19.19
N SER A 90 14.76 11.87 18.96
CA SER A 90 13.88 12.40 20.01
C SER A 90 12.53 11.69 19.97
N LEU A 91 11.91 11.47 21.13
CA LEU A 91 10.59 10.88 21.25
C LEU A 91 9.59 11.90 21.75
N PHE A 92 8.41 11.95 21.14
CA PHE A 92 7.30 12.79 21.61
C PHE A 92 5.95 12.06 21.39
N SER A 93 4.95 12.43 22.19
CA SER A 93 3.62 11.82 22.12
C SER A 93 2.58 12.87 21.75
N LEU A 94 1.58 12.44 20.97
CA LEU A 94 0.47 13.24 20.48
C LEU A 94 -0.86 12.55 20.83
N ALA A 95 -1.91 13.32 21.04
CA ALA A 95 -3.26 12.78 21.13
C ALA A 95 -3.63 12.12 19.78
N LYS A 96 -4.10 10.88 19.83
CA LYS A 96 -4.39 10.07 18.64
C LYS A 96 -5.46 10.72 17.75
N ASN A 97 -6.47 11.33 18.34
CA ASN A 97 -7.51 12.05 17.62
C ASN A 97 -6.98 13.28 16.86
N GLU A 98 -6.00 14.00 17.40
CA GLU A 98 -5.35 15.14 16.74
C GLU A 98 -4.37 14.67 15.65
N PHE A 99 -3.59 13.61 15.93
CA PHE A 99 -2.69 12.97 14.97
C PHE A 99 -3.41 12.50 13.68
N LEU A 100 -4.71 12.22 13.75
CA LEU A 100 -5.52 11.75 12.63
C LEU A 100 -6.30 12.86 11.92
N VAL A 101 -5.98 14.13 12.15
CA VAL A 101 -6.60 15.28 11.47
C VAL A 101 -5.65 15.81 10.39
N LYS A 102 -6.08 15.75 9.13
CA LYS A 102 -5.31 16.31 8.01
C LYS A 102 -5.15 17.82 8.20
N ASP A 103 -3.99 18.35 7.82
CA ASP A 103 -3.59 19.76 7.91
C ASP A 103 -3.54 20.32 9.35
N ALA A 104 -3.61 19.44 10.38
CA ALA A 104 -3.44 19.85 11.76
C ALA A 104 -2.01 20.35 12.03
N ASN A 105 -1.90 21.46 12.77
CA ASN A 105 -0.65 21.98 13.32
C ASN A 105 -0.66 21.73 14.83
N LEU A 106 0.27 20.90 15.30
CA LEU A 106 0.33 20.42 16.66
C LEU A 106 1.66 20.83 17.28
N SER A 107 1.68 21.00 18.60
CA SER A 107 2.91 21.19 19.38
C SER A 107 3.07 20.07 20.38
N ALA A 108 4.28 19.60 20.59
CA ALA A 108 4.62 18.58 21.57
C ALA A 108 5.95 18.91 22.25
N SER A 109 6.13 18.37 23.45
CA SER A 109 7.42 18.35 24.10
C SER A 109 8.11 17.02 23.82
N ALA A 110 9.30 17.08 23.21
CA ALA A 110 10.16 15.91 23.00
C ALA A 110 11.23 15.82 24.08
N GLU A 111 11.63 14.60 24.42
CA GLU A 111 12.76 14.38 25.32
C GLU A 111 14.09 14.57 24.56
N PRO A 112 15.08 15.24 25.17
CA PRO A 112 15.12 15.88 26.50
C PRO A 112 14.73 17.38 26.51
N GLY A 113 13.40 17.66 26.55
CA GLY A 113 12.91 19.04 26.79
C GLY A 113 12.88 19.96 25.56
N ARG A 114 12.83 19.41 24.34
CA ARG A 114 12.68 20.17 23.08
C ARG A 114 11.21 20.50 22.81
N SER A 115 10.92 21.73 22.38
CA SER A 115 9.59 22.07 21.81
C SER A 115 9.57 21.68 20.33
N ILE A 116 8.58 20.89 19.94
CA ILE A 116 8.44 20.31 18.59
C ILE A 116 7.12 20.78 18.00
N ARG A 117 7.18 21.29 16.77
CA ARG A 117 6.02 21.59 15.94
C ARG A 117 5.83 20.48 14.91
N ILE A 118 4.60 20.00 14.78
CA ILE A 118 4.20 18.95 13.86
C ILE A 118 3.14 19.48 12.94
N HIS A 119 3.27 19.28 11.63
CA HIS A 119 2.22 19.48 10.65
C HIS A 119 1.83 18.13 10.03
N VAL A 120 0.54 17.75 10.16
CA VAL A 120 0.00 16.51 9.60
C VAL A 120 -0.33 16.73 8.13
N VAL A 121 0.53 16.23 7.25
CA VAL A 121 0.38 16.36 5.77
C VAL A 121 -0.77 15.49 5.26
N ARG A 122 -0.82 14.24 5.75
CA ARG A 122 -1.83 13.26 5.34
C ARG A 122 -2.17 12.34 6.49
N ALA A 123 -3.39 12.41 6.99
CA ALA A 123 -3.89 11.50 8.01
C ALA A 123 -4.28 10.15 7.38
N ASN A 124 -3.62 9.06 7.80
CA ASN A 124 -3.88 7.71 7.29
C ASN A 124 -3.49 6.64 8.33
N GLY A 125 -4.15 6.64 9.48
CA GLY A 125 -3.90 5.67 10.55
C GLY A 125 -2.42 5.59 10.93
N VAL A 126 -1.86 4.40 10.92
CA VAL A 126 -0.43 4.15 11.19
C VAL A 126 0.49 4.79 10.14
N ASN A 127 0.00 4.97 8.91
CA ASN A 127 0.73 5.56 7.78
C ASN A 127 0.44 7.06 7.62
N THR A 128 0.25 7.78 8.74
CA THR A 128 0.07 9.24 8.74
C THR A 128 1.38 9.92 8.40
N ALA A 129 1.39 10.72 7.34
CA ALA A 129 2.54 11.52 6.93
C ALA A 129 2.54 12.88 7.64
N MET A 130 3.72 13.30 8.11
CA MET A 130 3.89 14.55 8.85
C MET A 130 5.25 15.19 8.55
N THR A 131 5.35 16.51 8.77
CA THR A 131 6.61 17.20 8.94
C THR A 131 6.81 17.53 10.41
N VAL A 132 8.05 17.52 10.86
CA VAL A 132 8.45 17.75 12.26
C VAL A 132 9.53 18.81 12.29
N THR A 133 9.37 19.83 13.13
CA THR A 133 10.32 20.94 13.26
C THR A 133 10.65 21.17 14.73
N ASP A 134 11.92 21.27 15.05
CA ASP A 134 12.40 21.76 16.36
C ASP A 134 12.17 23.27 16.43
N GLU A 135 11.31 23.74 17.32
CA GLU A 135 10.93 25.15 17.41
C GLU A 135 12.07 26.04 17.92
N SER A 136 12.99 25.48 18.70
CA SER A 136 14.12 26.24 19.27
C SER A 136 15.18 26.57 18.24
N THR A 137 15.38 25.68 17.26
CA THR A 137 16.42 25.78 16.23
C THR A 137 15.88 26.05 14.84
N GLY A 138 14.58 25.83 14.62
CA GLY A 138 13.95 25.88 13.30
C GLY A 138 14.31 24.70 12.39
N ARG A 139 15.05 23.69 12.89
CA ARG A 139 15.51 22.54 12.10
C ARG A 139 14.39 21.56 11.82
N SER A 140 14.40 21.00 10.62
CA SER A 140 13.54 19.91 10.23
C SER A 140 14.08 18.58 10.79
N LEU A 141 13.22 17.81 11.46
CA LEU A 141 13.50 16.47 11.94
C LEU A 141 12.85 15.44 11.03
N VAL A 142 13.49 14.28 10.87
CA VAL A 142 12.97 13.19 10.04
C VAL A 142 12.12 12.26 10.92
N PRO A 143 10.77 12.17 10.71
CA PRO A 143 9.97 11.21 11.43
C PRO A 143 10.31 9.78 10.94
N LEU A 144 10.90 8.98 11.84
CA LEU A 144 11.38 7.63 11.50
C LEU A 144 10.31 6.57 11.73
N MET A 145 9.60 6.64 12.86
CA MET A 145 8.65 5.60 13.24
C MET A 145 7.58 6.13 14.19
N VAL A 146 6.39 5.58 14.06
CA VAL A 146 5.30 5.78 15.02
C VAL A 146 5.05 4.49 15.81
N GLN A 147 4.77 4.64 17.10
CA GLN A 147 4.16 3.64 17.96
C GLN A 147 2.68 3.98 18.05
N PHE A 148 1.84 3.17 17.43
CA PHE A 148 0.41 3.44 17.26
C PHE A 148 -0.44 2.35 17.91
N PRO A 149 -1.30 2.67 18.90
CA PRO A 149 -2.17 1.70 19.54
C PRO A 149 -3.34 1.32 18.63
N ILE A 150 -3.46 0.01 18.35
CA ILE A 150 -4.61 -0.58 17.68
C ILE A 150 -5.63 -0.96 18.75
N VAL A 151 -6.80 -0.33 18.73
CA VAL A 151 -7.84 -0.52 19.74
C VAL A 151 -8.94 -1.41 19.18
N LYS A 152 -9.35 -2.42 19.99
CA LYS A 152 -10.48 -3.29 19.71
C LYS A 152 -11.31 -3.43 20.98
N GLY A 153 -12.61 -3.20 20.91
CA GLY A 153 -13.49 -3.30 22.08
C GLY A 153 -13.09 -2.33 23.23
N GLY A 154 -12.55 -1.16 22.91
CA GLY A 154 -12.13 -0.14 23.89
C GLY A 154 -10.78 -0.40 24.57
N ALA A 155 -10.13 -1.53 24.32
CA ALA A 155 -8.80 -1.89 24.84
C ALA A 155 -7.74 -1.92 23.74
N VAL A 156 -6.49 -1.66 24.08
CA VAL A 156 -5.35 -1.84 23.14
C VAL A 156 -5.17 -3.33 22.90
N SER A 157 -5.44 -3.76 21.67
CA SER A 157 -5.29 -5.15 21.24
C SER A 157 -3.89 -5.44 20.65
N GLU A 158 -3.24 -4.43 20.12
CA GLU A 158 -1.94 -4.52 19.47
C GLU A 158 -1.28 -3.14 19.46
N VAL A 159 0.05 -3.09 19.41
CA VAL A 159 0.81 -1.84 19.18
C VAL A 159 1.53 -1.98 17.85
N ALA A 160 1.17 -1.12 16.92
CA ALA A 160 1.83 -1.06 15.63
C ALA A 160 3.06 -0.15 15.69
N TYR A 161 4.17 -0.62 15.14
CA TYR A 161 5.39 0.16 14.87
C TYR A 161 5.48 0.33 13.37
N TYR A 162 5.39 1.57 12.88
CA TYR A 162 5.27 1.84 11.45
C TYR A 162 6.09 3.05 11.02
N THR A 163 6.78 2.92 9.90
CA THR A 163 7.50 4.01 9.23
C THR A 163 6.67 4.52 8.08
N SER A 164 6.22 5.78 8.14
CA SER A 164 5.53 6.44 7.03
C SER A 164 6.53 7.01 6.04
N ALA A 165 6.13 7.13 4.76
CA ALA A 165 6.99 7.73 3.75
C ALA A 165 7.27 9.20 4.08
N HIS A 166 8.55 9.55 4.00
CA HIS A 166 9.05 10.93 4.13
C HIS A 166 10.12 11.14 3.06
N PRO A 167 10.23 12.33 2.44
CA PRO A 167 11.19 12.55 1.36
C PRO A 167 12.65 12.17 1.72
N ALA A 168 13.09 12.40 2.95
CA ALA A 168 14.42 12.01 3.43
C ALA A 168 14.63 10.48 3.53
N LEU A 169 13.56 9.67 3.50
CA LEU A 169 13.60 8.21 3.53
C LEU A 169 13.53 7.58 2.13
N LEU A 170 13.30 8.40 1.08
CA LEU A 170 13.21 7.91 -0.29
C LEU A 170 14.61 7.74 -0.87
N SER A 171 14.89 6.54 -1.38
CA SER A 171 16.13 6.26 -2.10
C SER A 171 15.94 5.17 -3.14
N PRO A 172 16.72 5.14 -4.24
CA PRO A 172 16.64 4.08 -5.24
C PRO A 172 16.84 2.69 -4.66
N SER A 173 17.72 2.55 -3.66
CA SER A 173 17.98 1.27 -2.99
C SER A 173 16.78 0.78 -2.17
N LEU A 174 16.05 1.66 -1.48
CA LEU A 174 14.81 1.30 -0.78
C LEU A 174 13.69 0.96 -1.76
N THR A 175 13.57 1.69 -2.87
CA THR A 175 12.62 1.36 -3.95
C THR A 175 12.88 -0.05 -4.48
N SER A 176 14.14 -0.37 -4.82
CA SER A 176 14.54 -1.70 -5.29
C SER A 176 14.34 -2.79 -4.23
N ALA A 177 14.63 -2.50 -2.95
CA ALA A 177 14.39 -3.43 -1.87
C ALA A 177 12.89 -3.73 -1.68
N GLY A 178 12.03 -2.72 -1.78
CA GLY A 178 10.57 -2.89 -1.71
C GLY A 178 10.02 -3.70 -2.88
N GLN A 179 10.48 -3.46 -4.08
CA GLN A 179 10.16 -4.26 -5.26
C GLN A 179 10.58 -5.72 -5.05
N THR A 180 11.82 -5.94 -4.61
CA THR A 180 12.34 -7.27 -4.30
C THR A 180 11.50 -7.97 -3.22
N TYR A 181 11.06 -7.24 -2.18
CA TYR A 181 10.19 -7.78 -1.15
C TYR A 181 8.86 -8.26 -1.73
N VAL A 182 8.14 -7.42 -2.49
CA VAL A 182 6.84 -7.77 -3.09
C VAL A 182 7.00 -8.99 -4.00
N ARG A 183 8.02 -8.99 -4.87
CA ARG A 183 8.29 -10.11 -5.79
C ARG A 183 8.56 -11.41 -5.05
N LYS A 184 9.46 -11.43 -4.07
CA LYS A 184 9.75 -12.61 -3.25
C LYS A 184 8.52 -13.16 -2.54
N MET A 185 7.65 -12.28 -2.03
CA MET A 185 6.41 -12.70 -1.37
C MET A 185 5.43 -13.34 -2.35
N LEU A 186 5.30 -12.79 -3.57
CA LEU A 186 4.47 -13.36 -4.64
C LEU A 186 5.00 -14.71 -5.12
N ASP A 187 6.30 -14.81 -5.39
CA ASP A 187 6.93 -16.08 -5.83
C ASP A 187 6.75 -17.16 -4.75
N ALA A 188 6.91 -16.81 -3.47
CA ALA A 188 6.66 -17.73 -2.36
C ALA A 188 5.18 -18.14 -2.25
N ALA A 189 4.24 -17.22 -2.48
CA ALA A 189 2.81 -17.55 -2.52
C ALA A 189 2.47 -18.49 -3.68
N ALA A 190 2.98 -18.24 -4.88
CA ALA A 190 2.80 -19.11 -6.05
C ALA A 190 3.40 -20.51 -5.82
N ALA A 191 4.59 -20.58 -5.19
CA ALA A 191 5.24 -21.86 -4.87
C ALA A 191 4.42 -22.67 -3.86
N ARG A 192 3.80 -22.05 -2.84
CA ARG A 192 2.93 -22.76 -1.90
C ARG A 192 1.65 -23.24 -2.56
N LEU A 193 1.00 -22.41 -3.39
CA LEU A 193 -0.16 -22.82 -4.16
C LEU A 193 0.14 -24.02 -5.07
N ALA A 194 1.34 -24.08 -5.67
CA ALA A 194 1.78 -25.23 -6.46
C ALA A 194 1.91 -26.51 -5.62
N GLN A 195 2.35 -26.41 -4.36
CA GLN A 195 2.38 -27.54 -3.42
C GLN A 195 0.96 -28.04 -3.08
N ASP A 196 -0.02 -27.13 -3.05
CA ASP A 196 -1.44 -27.46 -2.85
C ASP A 196 -2.14 -27.87 -4.16
N GLY A 197 -1.38 -28.06 -5.25
CA GLY A 197 -1.87 -28.50 -6.55
C GLY A 197 -2.45 -27.40 -7.44
N VAL A 198 -2.28 -26.12 -7.08
CA VAL A 198 -2.75 -24.98 -7.87
C VAL A 198 -1.58 -24.27 -8.53
N ASN A 199 -1.40 -24.48 -9.83
CA ASN A 199 -0.33 -23.85 -10.60
C ASN A 199 -0.76 -22.45 -11.09
N ILE A 200 -0.03 -21.43 -10.68
CA ILE A 200 -0.22 -20.05 -11.12
C ILE A 200 0.77 -19.76 -12.25
N SER A 201 0.28 -19.22 -13.38
CA SER A 201 1.16 -18.85 -14.48
C SER A 201 2.01 -17.63 -14.13
N PRO A 202 3.29 -17.58 -14.57
CA PRO A 202 4.21 -16.49 -14.23
C PRO A 202 3.68 -15.09 -14.58
N ASP A 203 2.95 -14.95 -15.68
CA ASP A 203 2.34 -13.70 -16.10
C ASP A 203 1.25 -13.20 -15.14
N ILE A 204 0.52 -14.10 -14.46
CA ILE A 204 -0.40 -13.72 -13.38
C ILE A 204 0.38 -13.17 -12.17
N VAL A 205 1.53 -13.75 -11.85
CA VAL A 205 2.42 -13.26 -10.79
C VAL A 205 2.95 -11.86 -11.14
N ASP A 206 3.37 -11.64 -12.39
CA ASP A 206 3.83 -10.35 -12.88
C ASP A 206 2.72 -9.28 -12.80
N ILE A 207 1.49 -9.63 -13.17
CA ILE A 207 0.34 -8.72 -13.05
C ILE A 207 0.03 -8.42 -11.58
N ALA A 208 0.08 -9.42 -10.69
CA ALA A 208 -0.16 -9.25 -9.26
C ALA A 208 0.87 -8.31 -8.60
N GLU A 209 2.13 -8.33 -9.05
CA GLU A 209 3.16 -7.38 -8.59
C GLU A 209 2.75 -5.92 -8.84
N HIS A 210 2.25 -5.63 -10.03
CA HIS A 210 1.71 -4.30 -10.37
C HIS A 210 0.52 -3.94 -9.49
N LEU A 211 -0.41 -4.87 -9.30
CA LEU A 211 -1.62 -4.61 -8.53
C LEU A 211 -1.31 -4.31 -7.05
N CYS A 212 -0.26 -4.89 -6.46
CA CYS A 212 0.19 -4.53 -5.11
C CYS A 212 0.61 -3.06 -4.97
N ILE A 213 0.94 -2.38 -6.07
CA ILE A 213 1.24 -0.94 -6.10
C ILE A 213 -0.01 -0.14 -6.43
N VAL A 214 -0.80 -0.59 -7.43
CA VAL A 214 -2.04 0.08 -7.86
C VAL A 214 -3.02 0.24 -6.70
N GLU A 215 -3.22 -0.81 -5.88
CA GLU A 215 -4.15 -0.82 -4.74
C GLU A 215 -3.82 0.21 -3.65
N HIS A 216 -2.60 0.73 -3.63
CA HIS A 216 -2.15 1.73 -2.67
C HIS A 216 -1.81 3.07 -3.29
N THR A 217 -2.12 3.24 -4.58
CA THR A 217 -1.97 4.50 -5.29
C THR A 217 -3.24 5.34 -5.16
N ASP A 218 -3.16 6.43 -4.41
CA ASP A 218 -4.27 7.38 -4.29
C ASP A 218 -4.55 8.04 -5.65
N HIS A 219 -5.80 7.96 -6.13
CA HIS A 219 -6.20 8.46 -7.44
C HIS A 219 -5.98 9.97 -7.60
N LYS A 220 -6.18 10.77 -6.55
CA LYS A 220 -5.96 12.22 -6.60
C LYS A 220 -4.47 12.54 -6.66
N ARG A 221 -3.65 11.82 -5.90
CA ARG A 221 -2.19 11.94 -5.96
C ARG A 221 -1.67 11.54 -7.35
N PHE A 222 -2.15 10.43 -7.90
CA PHE A 222 -1.79 9.98 -9.25
C PHE A 222 -2.09 11.03 -10.32
N MET A 223 -3.21 11.74 -10.21
CA MET A 223 -3.60 12.77 -11.17
C MET A 223 -2.82 14.10 -11.03
N ASN A 224 -2.16 14.34 -9.89
CA ASN A 224 -1.60 15.64 -9.55
C ASN A 224 -0.11 15.62 -9.14
N GLU A 225 0.45 14.45 -8.84
CA GLU A 225 1.84 14.32 -8.37
C GLU A 225 2.72 13.62 -9.42
N ASP A 226 4.02 13.78 -9.27
CA ASP A 226 5.01 13.09 -10.11
C ASP A 226 5.05 11.59 -9.77
N HIS A 227 4.80 10.76 -10.77
CA HIS A 227 4.80 9.30 -10.63
C HIS A 227 6.19 8.75 -10.28
N THR A 228 7.27 9.45 -10.65
CA THR A 228 8.65 9.06 -10.29
C THR A 228 8.94 9.25 -8.80
N VAL A 229 8.05 9.90 -8.05
CA VAL A 229 8.07 10.01 -6.60
C VAL A 229 6.99 9.12 -5.97
N LEU A 230 5.78 9.13 -6.53
CA LEU A 230 4.61 8.45 -5.97
C LEU A 230 4.79 6.93 -5.86
N PHE A 231 5.24 6.27 -6.93
CA PHE A 231 5.44 4.81 -6.92
C PHE A 231 6.64 4.37 -6.07
N PRO A 232 7.82 5.04 -6.16
CA PRO A 232 8.91 4.79 -5.22
C PRO A 232 8.55 4.98 -3.75
N GLU A 233 7.65 5.92 -3.40
CA GLU A 233 7.13 6.06 -2.05
C GLU A 233 6.45 4.77 -1.55
N ILE A 234 5.56 4.19 -2.38
CA ILE A 234 4.85 2.95 -2.04
C ILE A 234 5.83 1.77 -1.87
N LEU A 235 6.79 1.64 -2.79
CA LEU A 235 7.80 0.59 -2.71
C LEU A 235 8.74 0.77 -1.50
N SER A 236 9.13 2.01 -1.17
CA SER A 236 9.91 2.28 0.02
C SER A 236 9.17 1.88 1.31
N LEU A 237 7.83 2.03 1.36
CA LEU A 237 7.03 1.53 2.48
C LEU A 237 7.13 0.01 2.61
N TYR A 238 7.12 -0.73 1.51
CA TYR A 238 7.33 -2.19 1.53
C TYR A 238 8.71 -2.57 2.06
N ALA A 239 9.75 -1.84 1.69
CA ALA A 239 11.10 -2.05 2.21
C ALA A 239 11.23 -1.75 3.72
N LEU A 240 10.62 -0.64 4.17
CA LEU A 240 10.77 -0.14 5.54
C LEU A 240 9.88 -0.85 6.57
N ASN A 241 8.74 -1.40 6.14
CA ASN A 241 7.76 -2.03 7.02
C ASN A 241 7.59 -3.53 6.76
N GLU A 242 8.05 -4.06 5.62
CA GLU A 242 7.93 -5.48 5.25
C GLU A 242 6.51 -6.03 5.51
N GLY A 243 6.36 -7.11 6.27
CA GLY A 243 5.08 -7.75 6.61
C GLY A 243 4.08 -6.88 7.39
N ASN A 244 4.46 -5.66 7.79
CA ASN A 244 3.53 -4.69 8.38
C ASN A 244 3.01 -3.66 7.36
N THR A 245 3.58 -3.62 6.15
CA THR A 245 3.17 -2.65 5.13
C THR A 245 1.70 -2.88 4.77
N PHE A 246 0.90 -1.82 4.87
CA PHE A 246 -0.56 -1.85 4.63
C PHE A 246 -1.36 -2.88 5.44
N ARG A 247 -0.75 -3.54 6.42
CA ARG A 247 -1.38 -4.54 7.29
C ARG A 247 -2.67 -4.05 7.96
N TYR A 248 -2.74 -2.75 8.25
CA TYR A 248 -3.88 -2.12 8.91
C TYR A 248 -4.76 -1.31 7.95
N SER A 249 -4.47 -1.40 6.64
CA SER A 249 -5.23 -0.66 5.63
C SER A 249 -6.62 -1.28 5.46
N VAL A 250 -7.65 -0.43 5.55
CA VAL A 250 -9.05 -0.82 5.32
C VAL A 250 -9.75 0.30 4.56
N SER A 251 -10.36 -0.04 3.43
CA SER A 251 -11.17 0.93 2.66
C SER A 251 -12.56 1.11 3.26
N THR A 252 -13.28 2.11 2.79
CA THR A 252 -14.69 2.33 3.16
C THR A 252 -15.60 1.16 2.77
N ALA A 253 -15.24 0.39 1.76
CA ALA A 253 -15.94 -0.85 1.35
C ALA A 253 -15.52 -2.07 2.18
N GLY A 254 -14.63 -1.91 3.17
CA GLY A 254 -14.09 -2.99 3.99
C GLY A 254 -13.03 -3.84 3.30
N ALA A 255 -12.50 -3.38 2.15
CA ALA A 255 -11.36 -4.04 1.52
C ALA A 255 -10.11 -3.89 2.40
N GLY A 256 -9.32 -4.95 2.56
CA GLY A 256 -8.26 -5.00 3.56
C GLY A 256 -6.89 -5.39 3.05
N GLY A 257 -5.87 -4.97 3.80
CA GLY A 257 -4.48 -5.37 3.63
C GLY A 257 -3.80 -4.85 2.37
N MET A 258 -2.68 -5.48 2.02
CA MET A 258 -1.87 -5.05 0.87
C MET A 258 -2.54 -5.27 -0.49
N ILE A 259 -3.53 -6.14 -0.57
CA ILE A 259 -4.22 -6.52 -1.82
C ILE A 259 -5.61 -5.90 -1.94
N GLN A 260 -6.08 -5.16 -0.94
CA GLN A 260 -7.40 -4.52 -0.88
C GLN A 260 -8.57 -5.43 -1.31
N MET A 261 -8.53 -6.71 -0.89
CA MET A 261 -9.61 -7.66 -1.16
C MET A 261 -10.78 -7.43 -0.21
N ILE A 262 -12.02 -7.52 -0.72
CA ILE A 262 -13.24 -7.43 0.11
C ILE A 262 -13.58 -8.77 0.79
N PRO A 263 -14.22 -8.76 1.98
CA PRO A 263 -14.54 -9.97 2.74
C PRO A 263 -15.31 -11.03 1.96
N GLN A 264 -16.23 -10.57 1.11
CA GLN A 264 -17.09 -11.48 0.33
C GLN A 264 -16.29 -12.24 -0.75
N THR A 265 -15.35 -11.57 -1.43
CA THR A 265 -14.45 -12.20 -2.40
C THR A 265 -13.54 -13.21 -1.71
N TYR A 266 -12.94 -12.84 -0.57
CA TYR A 266 -12.09 -13.74 0.20
C TYR A 266 -12.84 -15.00 0.65
N LYS A 267 -14.08 -14.85 1.14
CA LYS A 267 -14.92 -15.97 1.52
C LYS A 267 -15.20 -16.88 0.33
N ALA A 268 -15.51 -16.32 -0.86
CA ALA A 268 -15.76 -17.09 -2.06
C ALA A 268 -14.52 -17.90 -2.51
N ILE A 269 -13.33 -17.29 -2.49
CA ILE A 269 -12.07 -17.96 -2.82
C ILE A 269 -11.80 -19.13 -1.86
N ARG A 270 -11.95 -18.94 -0.56
CA ARG A 270 -11.83 -20.04 0.41
C ARG A 270 -12.80 -21.19 0.18
N GLN A 271 -14.01 -20.90 -0.30
CA GLN A 271 -15.01 -21.92 -0.62
C GLN A 271 -14.68 -22.67 -1.92
N GLN A 272 -14.07 -22.00 -2.89
CA GLN A 272 -13.65 -22.59 -4.17
C GLN A 272 -12.39 -23.42 -4.06
N HIS A 273 -11.50 -23.09 -3.11
CA HIS A 273 -10.21 -23.73 -2.89
C HIS A 273 -10.09 -24.31 -1.47
N PRO A 274 -10.91 -25.29 -1.09
CA PRO A 274 -10.92 -25.84 0.28
C PRO A 274 -9.63 -26.62 0.63
N SER A 275 -8.85 -27.03 -0.37
CA SER A 275 -7.55 -27.69 -0.18
C SER A 275 -6.43 -26.71 0.17
N VAL A 276 -6.59 -25.42 -0.15
CA VAL A 276 -5.63 -24.38 0.22
C VAL A 276 -5.95 -23.88 1.64
N ALA A 277 -4.95 -23.92 2.53
CA ALA A 277 -5.12 -23.61 3.94
C ALA A 277 -5.20 -22.10 4.23
N LEU A 278 -6.05 -21.35 3.51
CA LEU A 278 -6.27 -19.93 3.77
C LEU A 278 -6.89 -19.72 5.15
N GLN A 279 -6.45 -18.68 5.85
CA GLN A 279 -6.95 -18.31 7.18
C GLN A 279 -8.47 -18.12 7.19
N THR A 280 -9.14 -18.59 8.23
CA THR A 280 -10.60 -18.53 8.33
C THR A 280 -11.12 -17.12 8.60
N ASP A 281 -10.41 -16.36 9.42
CA ASP A 281 -10.73 -14.98 9.74
C ASP A 281 -10.20 -14.03 8.66
N PHE A 282 -11.07 -13.19 8.13
CA PHE A 282 -10.74 -12.26 7.05
C PHE A 282 -9.68 -11.26 7.47
N VAL A 283 -9.82 -10.65 8.65
CA VAL A 283 -8.90 -9.61 9.11
C VAL A 283 -7.51 -10.17 9.33
N SER A 284 -7.41 -11.33 9.96
CA SER A 284 -6.15 -12.04 10.15
C SER A 284 -5.52 -12.43 8.80
N GLY A 285 -6.34 -12.94 7.87
CA GLY A 285 -5.90 -13.34 6.54
C GLY A 285 -5.35 -12.17 5.71
N MET A 286 -5.99 -11.00 5.76
CA MET A 286 -5.53 -9.81 5.03
C MET A 286 -4.34 -9.12 5.70
N ARG A 287 -4.14 -9.33 7.00
CA ARG A 287 -2.97 -8.85 7.74
C ARG A 287 -1.72 -9.70 7.55
N ASP A 288 -1.85 -10.88 7.00
CA ASP A 288 -0.76 -11.79 6.66
C ASP A 288 -0.50 -11.71 5.15
N HIS A 289 0.61 -11.11 4.76
CA HIS A 289 0.97 -10.93 3.34
C HIS A 289 1.02 -12.23 2.57
N ALA A 290 1.51 -13.31 3.20
CA ALA A 290 1.58 -14.61 2.58
C ALA A 290 0.19 -15.14 2.21
N ASN A 291 -0.74 -15.14 3.18
CA ASN A 291 -2.11 -15.55 2.98
C ASN A 291 -2.89 -14.62 2.02
N ALA A 292 -2.66 -13.31 2.14
CA ALA A 292 -3.30 -12.34 1.27
C ALA A 292 -2.92 -12.56 -0.19
N LEU A 293 -1.62 -12.74 -0.47
CA LEU A 293 -1.13 -12.97 -1.83
C LEU A 293 -1.57 -14.32 -2.41
N GLU A 294 -1.67 -15.38 -1.60
CA GLU A 294 -2.28 -16.63 -2.04
C GLU A 294 -3.74 -16.41 -2.49
N ALA A 295 -4.53 -15.70 -1.69
CA ALA A 295 -5.91 -15.38 -2.04
C ALA A 295 -6.01 -14.52 -3.31
N MET A 296 -5.10 -13.55 -3.51
CA MET A 296 -5.04 -12.73 -4.71
C MET A 296 -4.74 -13.56 -5.95
N LEU A 297 -3.71 -14.40 -5.89
CA LEU A 297 -3.31 -15.25 -7.02
C LEU A 297 -4.40 -16.25 -7.39
N LEU A 298 -5.07 -16.86 -6.42
CA LEU A 298 -6.23 -17.73 -6.66
C LEU A 298 -7.36 -16.97 -7.36
N TYR A 299 -7.72 -15.78 -6.85
CA TYR A 299 -8.76 -14.96 -7.47
C TYR A 299 -8.43 -14.57 -8.91
N MET A 300 -7.19 -14.16 -9.17
CA MET A 300 -6.75 -13.79 -10.52
C MET A 300 -6.73 -14.98 -11.48
N ASN A 301 -6.26 -16.14 -11.00
CA ASN A 301 -6.25 -17.37 -11.78
C ASN A 301 -7.66 -17.83 -12.14
N ASP A 302 -8.58 -17.85 -11.17
CA ASP A 302 -9.99 -18.20 -11.40
C ASP A 302 -10.68 -17.20 -12.33
N THR A 303 -10.39 -15.93 -12.16
CA THR A 303 -10.89 -14.87 -13.03
C THR A 303 -10.42 -15.09 -14.46
N TRP A 304 -9.13 -15.35 -14.67
CA TRP A 304 -8.59 -15.62 -15.99
C TRP A 304 -9.21 -16.86 -16.63
N ASN A 305 -9.33 -17.95 -15.88
CA ASN A 305 -9.96 -19.21 -16.34
C ASN A 305 -11.41 -19.02 -16.79
N LYS A 306 -12.13 -18.05 -16.19
CA LYS A 306 -13.49 -17.69 -16.63
C LYS A 306 -13.48 -16.78 -17.85
N LEU A 307 -12.62 -15.75 -17.86
CA LEU A 307 -12.53 -14.78 -18.96
C LEU A 307 -12.17 -15.44 -20.29
N GLN A 308 -11.19 -16.35 -20.29
CA GLN A 308 -10.77 -17.04 -21.50
C GLN A 308 -11.82 -17.98 -22.12
N GLN A 309 -12.94 -18.23 -21.42
CA GLN A 309 -14.05 -19.01 -21.98
C GLN A 309 -15.03 -18.15 -22.80
N SER A 310 -14.93 -16.81 -22.74
CA SER A 310 -15.77 -15.90 -23.52
C SER A 310 -15.20 -15.70 -24.93
N SER A 311 -16.05 -15.86 -25.95
CA SER A 311 -15.70 -15.60 -27.35
C SER A 311 -15.28 -14.14 -27.56
N GLU A 312 -15.96 -13.20 -26.92
CA GLU A 312 -15.69 -11.77 -27.01
C GLU A 312 -14.29 -11.42 -26.46
N ILE A 313 -13.89 -12.07 -25.36
CA ILE A 313 -12.55 -11.93 -24.79
C ILE A 313 -11.50 -12.52 -25.75
N GLN A 314 -11.75 -13.71 -26.28
CA GLN A 314 -10.82 -14.37 -27.21
C GLN A 314 -10.64 -13.56 -28.52
N ASP A 315 -11.73 -13.00 -29.03
CA ASP A 315 -11.69 -12.14 -30.23
C ASP A 315 -10.91 -10.86 -29.96
N ALA A 316 -11.11 -10.23 -28.82
CA ALA A 316 -10.39 -9.02 -28.42
C ALA A 316 -8.89 -9.27 -28.23
N LEU A 317 -8.49 -10.42 -27.66
CA LEU A 317 -7.10 -10.80 -27.53
C LEU A 317 -6.44 -11.05 -28.88
N ARG A 318 -7.10 -11.81 -29.79
CA ARG A 318 -6.59 -12.11 -31.13
C ARG A 318 -6.44 -10.87 -32.01
N SER A 319 -7.36 -9.93 -31.87
CA SER A 319 -7.34 -8.67 -32.63
C SER A 319 -6.47 -7.57 -32.01
N GLY A 320 -5.87 -7.82 -30.84
CA GLY A 320 -5.08 -6.82 -30.13
C GLY A 320 -5.87 -5.65 -29.52
N ILE A 321 -7.21 -5.79 -29.47
CA ILE A 321 -8.09 -4.77 -28.84
C ILE A 321 -7.91 -4.71 -27.33
N ALA A 322 -7.62 -5.85 -26.70
CA ALA A 322 -7.32 -5.96 -25.28
C ALA A 322 -6.15 -6.90 -25.02
N ALA A 323 -5.47 -6.72 -23.91
CA ALA A 323 -4.41 -7.60 -23.44
C ALA A 323 -4.80 -8.28 -22.12
N LYS A 324 -4.23 -9.46 -21.83
CA LYS A 324 -4.47 -10.20 -20.57
C LYS A 324 -4.24 -9.33 -19.32
N PRO A 325 -3.14 -8.55 -19.22
CA PRO A 325 -2.90 -7.68 -18.05
C PRO A 325 -4.02 -6.68 -17.81
N GLU A 326 -4.48 -6.00 -18.86
CA GLU A 326 -5.58 -5.03 -18.74
C GLU A 326 -6.90 -5.68 -18.31
N LEU A 327 -7.22 -6.84 -18.88
CA LEU A 327 -8.45 -7.55 -18.55
C LEU A 327 -8.44 -8.05 -17.10
N LEU A 328 -7.30 -8.55 -16.62
CA LEU A 328 -7.15 -8.97 -15.22
C LEU A 328 -7.17 -7.77 -14.28
N ALA A 329 -6.48 -6.69 -14.59
CA ALA A 329 -6.50 -5.47 -13.77
C ALA A 329 -7.90 -4.85 -13.70
N ALA A 330 -8.60 -4.72 -14.85
CA ALA A 330 -9.98 -4.25 -14.88
C ALA A 330 -10.94 -5.17 -14.12
N GLY A 331 -10.74 -6.48 -14.24
CA GLY A 331 -11.55 -7.49 -13.55
C GLY A 331 -11.28 -7.55 -12.04
N TYR A 332 -10.07 -7.21 -11.60
CA TYR A 332 -9.71 -7.14 -10.19
C TYR A 332 -10.42 -5.97 -9.49
N ASN A 333 -10.38 -4.80 -10.10
CA ASN A 333 -11.01 -3.59 -9.56
C ASN A 333 -12.53 -3.56 -9.73
N SER A 334 -13.08 -4.25 -10.76
CA SER A 334 -14.51 -4.23 -11.06
C SER A 334 -15.08 -5.65 -11.26
N ASN A 335 -16.29 -5.76 -11.84
CA ASN A 335 -16.88 -7.06 -12.11
C ASN A 335 -16.33 -7.68 -13.42
N PRO A 336 -15.46 -8.71 -13.37
CA PRO A 336 -14.86 -9.32 -14.55
C PRO A 336 -15.89 -9.91 -15.53
N LEU A 337 -17.05 -10.34 -15.05
CA LEU A 337 -18.10 -10.94 -15.90
C LEU A 337 -18.73 -9.91 -16.86
N ARG A 338 -18.53 -8.62 -16.65
CA ARG A 338 -19.04 -7.57 -17.55
C ARG A 338 -18.06 -7.22 -18.68
N LEU A 339 -16.81 -7.65 -18.61
CA LEU A 339 -15.79 -7.27 -19.59
C LEU A 339 -16.12 -7.70 -21.01
N GLY A 340 -16.62 -8.94 -21.19
CA GLY A 340 -17.08 -9.39 -22.50
C GLY A 340 -18.18 -8.50 -23.11
N GLY A 341 -19.12 -8.04 -22.27
CA GLY A 341 -20.17 -7.11 -22.71
C GLY A 341 -19.62 -5.73 -23.14
N TYR A 342 -18.65 -5.19 -22.40
CA TYR A 342 -17.99 -3.92 -22.78
C TYR A 342 -17.20 -4.05 -24.08
N LEU A 343 -16.48 -5.15 -24.27
CA LEU A 343 -15.74 -5.45 -25.51
C LEU A 343 -16.69 -5.61 -26.69
N LYS A 344 -17.79 -6.35 -26.54
CA LYS A 344 -18.81 -6.54 -27.58
C LYS A 344 -19.43 -5.21 -28.01
N THR A 345 -19.73 -4.33 -27.07
CA THR A 345 -20.40 -3.06 -27.34
C THR A 345 -19.44 -1.99 -27.83
N GLY A 346 -18.26 -1.90 -27.24
CA GLY A 346 -17.31 -0.79 -27.46
C GLY A 346 -16.18 -1.11 -28.44
N GLY A 347 -15.94 -2.39 -28.77
CA GLY A 347 -14.80 -2.78 -29.59
C GLY A 347 -13.49 -2.16 -29.05
N ALA A 348 -12.73 -1.48 -29.88
CA ALA A 348 -11.49 -0.80 -29.46
C ALA A 348 -11.70 0.30 -28.38
N GLY A 349 -12.92 0.85 -28.30
CA GLY A 349 -13.31 1.85 -27.29
C GLY A 349 -13.82 1.28 -25.96
N TRP A 350 -13.74 -0.02 -25.71
CA TRP A 350 -14.31 -0.68 -24.53
C TRP A 350 -13.90 -0.06 -23.20
N ARG A 351 -12.68 0.53 -23.15
CA ARG A 351 -12.12 1.18 -21.95
C ARG A 351 -12.93 2.39 -21.49
N THR A 352 -13.70 3.02 -22.39
CA THR A 352 -14.57 4.15 -22.03
C THR A 352 -15.91 3.70 -21.41
N LEU A 353 -16.26 2.43 -21.55
CA LEU A 353 -17.52 1.84 -21.05
C LEU A 353 -17.39 1.24 -19.64
N ILE A 354 -16.17 0.94 -19.19
CA ILE A 354 -15.94 0.45 -17.82
C ILE A 354 -16.11 1.59 -16.80
N PRO A 355 -16.34 1.30 -15.50
CA PRO A 355 -16.50 2.31 -14.47
C PRO A 355 -15.34 3.33 -14.48
N ALA A 356 -15.62 4.60 -14.19
CA ALA A 356 -14.61 5.67 -14.21
C ALA A 356 -13.44 5.37 -13.26
N GLU A 357 -13.71 4.77 -12.11
CA GLU A 357 -12.69 4.31 -11.17
C GLU A 357 -11.76 3.28 -11.81
N THR A 358 -12.34 2.29 -12.51
CA THR A 358 -11.58 1.26 -13.22
C THR A 358 -10.76 1.84 -14.39
N GLN A 359 -11.24 2.91 -15.04
CA GLN A 359 -10.46 3.62 -16.06
C GLN A 359 -9.20 4.26 -15.47
N ILE A 360 -9.31 4.88 -14.29
CA ILE A 360 -8.16 5.45 -13.57
C ILE A 360 -7.22 4.32 -13.12
N TYR A 361 -7.77 3.24 -12.60
CA TYR A 361 -7.02 2.05 -12.19
C TYR A 361 -6.14 1.49 -13.33
N LEU A 362 -6.67 1.37 -14.54
CA LEU A 362 -5.90 0.96 -15.72
C LEU A 362 -4.82 1.98 -16.11
N LYS A 363 -5.07 3.29 -15.95
CA LYS A 363 -4.04 4.33 -16.19
C LYS A 363 -2.89 4.20 -15.19
N ILE A 364 -3.20 3.95 -13.90
CA ILE A 364 -2.18 3.71 -12.88
C ILE A 364 -1.36 2.46 -13.24
N TYR A 365 -2.04 1.36 -13.58
CA TYR A 365 -1.39 0.12 -14.00
C TYR A 365 -0.38 0.35 -15.14
N SER A 366 -0.81 1.02 -16.22
CA SER A 366 0.04 1.33 -17.37
C SER A 366 1.19 2.28 -17.02
N ALA A 367 0.98 3.25 -16.12
CA ALA A 367 2.02 4.18 -15.71
C ALA A 367 3.12 3.50 -14.88
N ILE A 368 2.81 2.45 -14.13
CA ILE A 368 3.79 1.66 -13.39
C ILE A 368 4.80 1.02 -14.35
N ASP A 369 4.35 0.41 -15.44
CA ASP A 369 5.23 -0.19 -16.46
C ASP A 369 6.25 0.79 -17.01
N THR A 370 5.81 2.02 -17.29
CA THR A 370 6.68 3.06 -17.86
C THR A 370 7.62 3.69 -16.84
N THR A 371 7.24 3.68 -15.54
CA THR A 371 8.01 4.36 -14.48
C THR A 371 8.98 3.43 -13.76
N LEU A 372 8.57 2.19 -13.46
CA LEU A 372 9.33 1.28 -12.58
C LEU A 372 9.98 0.11 -13.31
N GLN A 373 9.62 -0.17 -14.56
CA GLN A 373 10.14 -1.30 -15.36
C GLN A 373 10.05 -2.64 -14.61
N LEU A 374 8.90 -2.92 -13.96
CA LEU A 374 8.66 -4.15 -13.22
C LEU A 374 8.69 -5.38 -14.14
N GLY A 375 9.06 -6.52 -13.61
CA GLY A 375 8.90 -7.85 -14.23
C GLY A 375 9.90 -8.24 -15.32
N SER A 376 10.42 -7.32 -16.13
CA SER A 376 11.23 -7.66 -17.30
C SER A 376 12.74 -7.70 -17.06
N ASN A 377 13.25 -7.09 -15.99
CA ASN A 377 14.70 -6.83 -15.80
C ASN A 377 15.33 -7.42 -14.53
N LEU A 378 14.55 -7.99 -13.60
CA LEU A 378 15.14 -8.83 -12.56
C LEU A 378 15.34 -10.23 -13.16
N GLY A 379 16.49 -10.40 -13.82
CA GLY A 379 16.85 -11.55 -14.60
C GLY A 379 16.29 -12.87 -14.07
N ARG A 380 15.51 -13.55 -14.89
CA ARG A 380 15.44 -15.00 -14.87
C ARG A 380 16.84 -15.53 -15.24
N SER A 381 17.81 -15.31 -14.36
CA SER A 381 19.07 -15.99 -14.37
C SER A 381 18.78 -17.45 -13.99
N ALA A 382 18.63 -18.28 -14.98
CA ALA A 382 18.60 -19.74 -14.85
C ALA A 382 20.00 -20.27 -14.52
N ASP A 383 20.72 -19.64 -13.59
CA ASP A 383 22.04 -20.13 -13.20
C ASP A 383 22.24 -19.93 -11.69
N PRO A 384 22.13 -21.01 -10.88
CA PRO A 384 22.33 -20.92 -9.44
C PRO A 384 23.81 -20.75 -9.03
N ALA A 385 24.73 -20.53 -9.99
CA ALA A 385 26.17 -20.47 -9.74
C ALA A 385 26.78 -19.06 -9.69
N SER A 386 26.03 -17.95 -9.94
CA SER A 386 26.60 -16.59 -9.94
C SER A 386 26.19 -15.68 -8.79
N ASP A 387 25.46 -16.18 -7.80
CA ASP A 387 24.89 -15.37 -6.70
C ASP A 387 25.85 -15.24 -5.49
N ALA A 388 27.16 -15.26 -5.72
CA ALA A 388 28.16 -15.24 -4.64
C ALA A 388 28.78 -13.86 -4.35
N THR A 389 28.28 -12.75 -4.87
CA THR A 389 29.00 -11.47 -4.66
C THR A 389 28.13 -10.20 -4.49
N VAL A 390 26.89 -10.27 -4.02
CA VAL A 390 26.22 -9.11 -3.40
C VAL A 390 25.31 -9.59 -2.24
N ALA A 391 25.92 -10.27 -1.27
CA ALA A 391 25.32 -10.42 0.04
C ALA A 391 25.73 -9.20 0.87
N VAL A 392 24.99 -8.09 0.76
CA VAL A 392 24.95 -7.14 1.87
C VAL A 392 24.21 -7.87 2.99
N ALA A 393 25.01 -8.37 3.94
CA ALA A 393 24.52 -9.03 5.13
C ALA A 393 23.65 -8.04 5.94
N ILE A 394 22.35 -8.05 5.70
CA ILE A 394 21.37 -7.55 6.66
C ILE A 394 21.10 -8.70 7.62
N SER A 395 22.05 -8.94 8.52
CA SER A 395 21.84 -9.81 9.66
C SER A 395 21.11 -9.05 10.75
N THR A 396 19.77 -8.99 10.64
CA THR A 396 18.93 -8.70 11.80
C THR A 396 18.41 -10.04 12.34
N PRO A 397 18.42 -10.28 13.68
CA PRO A 397 17.95 -11.54 14.27
C PRO A 397 16.47 -11.86 13.99
N SER A 398 15.72 -10.92 13.39
CA SER A 398 14.30 -11.09 13.10
C SER A 398 14.01 -11.93 11.85
N SER A 399 14.93 -11.98 10.88
CA SER A 399 14.71 -12.76 9.64
C SER A 399 14.72 -14.28 9.90
N ALA A 400 15.63 -14.76 10.73
CA ALA A 400 15.70 -16.17 11.11
C ALA A 400 14.53 -16.56 12.04
N ALA A 401 14.08 -15.66 12.93
CA ALA A 401 12.93 -15.88 13.79
C ALA A 401 11.61 -15.88 12.99
N MET A 402 11.46 -15.07 11.94
CA MET A 402 10.31 -15.12 11.04
C MET A 402 10.27 -16.41 10.23
N VAL A 403 11.37 -16.86 9.68
CA VAL A 403 11.46 -18.13 8.94
C VAL A 403 11.20 -19.32 9.85
N LEU A 404 11.71 -19.32 11.09
CA LEU A 404 11.49 -20.40 12.07
C LEU A 404 10.06 -20.37 12.67
N SER A 405 9.46 -19.19 12.89
CA SER A 405 8.06 -19.11 13.28
C SER A 405 7.12 -19.56 12.16
N TRP A 406 7.59 -19.46 10.93
CA TRP A 406 6.87 -19.87 9.75
C TRP A 406 6.88 -21.39 9.57
N LEU A 407 7.98 -22.07 9.91
CA LEU A 407 8.10 -23.53 9.92
C LEU A 407 7.41 -24.18 11.12
N SER A 408 7.21 -23.47 12.24
CA SER A 408 6.59 -24.02 13.45
C SER A 408 5.05 -23.93 13.48
N ARG A 409 4.39 -23.29 12.51
CA ARG A 409 2.92 -23.17 12.44
C ARG A 409 2.23 -24.33 11.69
N SER A 410 2.94 -25.39 11.40
CA SER A 410 2.38 -26.60 10.76
C SER A 410 1.82 -27.63 11.74
N LEU A 411 1.51 -27.27 13.00
CA LEU A 411 0.86 -28.15 13.97
C LEU A 411 -0.45 -27.54 14.48
N PRO A 412 -1.53 -28.33 14.59
CA PRO A 412 -2.84 -27.84 14.94
C PRO A 412 -2.97 -27.56 16.43
N PHE A 413 -3.35 -26.34 16.82
CA PHE A 413 -3.88 -26.09 18.17
C PHE A 413 -5.37 -25.80 18.07
N SER A 414 -6.16 -26.70 18.67
CA SER A 414 -7.58 -26.57 18.94
C SER A 414 -7.81 -25.56 20.06
N GLY A 415 -8.74 -24.64 19.89
CA GLY A 415 -9.20 -23.77 20.97
C GLY A 415 -10.22 -22.76 20.49
N SER A 416 -11.47 -23.09 20.74
CA SER A 416 -12.66 -22.26 20.54
C SER A 416 -12.61 -20.95 21.32
N PHE A 417 -12.99 -19.82 20.71
CA PHE A 417 -13.90 -18.85 21.34
C PHE A 417 -14.55 -17.91 20.30
N LEU A 418 -15.87 -17.90 20.33
CA LEU A 418 -16.78 -16.98 19.65
C LEU A 418 -16.80 -15.62 20.34
N GLY A 419 -17.00 -14.54 19.57
CA GLY A 419 -17.53 -13.29 20.10
C GLY A 419 -17.30 -12.05 19.25
N ARG A 420 -18.24 -11.72 18.36
CA ARG A 420 -18.74 -10.37 17.93
C ARG A 420 -17.70 -9.25 17.87
N LEU A 421 -17.32 -8.72 16.72
CA LEU A 421 -17.96 -7.87 15.73
C LEU A 421 -18.47 -6.52 16.22
N LEU A 422 -17.95 -5.48 15.55
CA LEU A 422 -18.53 -4.15 15.27
C LEU A 422 -18.87 -3.29 16.51
N ASP A 423 -18.02 -2.31 16.73
CA ASP A 423 -18.36 -0.87 16.66
C ASP A 423 -17.11 -0.07 16.39
#